data_f493c6661c13078580b5b17d454b3a6d
#
_entry.id   f493c6661c13078580b5b17d454b3a6d
#
_cell.length_a   1.000
_cell.length_b   1.000
_cell.length_c   1.000
_cell.angle_alpha   90.00
_cell.angle_beta   90.00
_cell.angle_gamma   90.00
#
_symmetry.space_group_name_H-M   'P 1'
#
loop_
_entity.id
_entity.type
_entity.pdbx_description
1 polymer ?
#
loop_
_entity_poly.entity_id
_entity_poly.type
_entity_poly.pdbx_seq_one_letter_code
_entity_poly.pdbx_strand_id
1 'polypeptide(L)'
;MTIKSLSVMPELFLPCTYEFDVSLASRSYYGIGGRARFLAHPGSPAELADLLLWNKEYQLPLAIMGKGSNILFSDSLFPGIVISLDRMQRMFWISDDELWCEAGADNTLIAEELLKSGRGGGAWLYRLPGQIGSTVRMNARCFGGEISAVTRGIQTMTIEGRLQWQTPDEVFHGYKQTSLMDNPEIVVAVLLHFPETGAQEEIKYTMDGYLEERTKKHHFDFPSCGSTFKNNYDAGRSSGTIFEELGFKGRREGGAMVSEHHANFIFNKGGATSSDVLRLAAQMKTAAQKEADVQLDLEVQCIGMFDEQLLVSCGVTSVSDDQYPSKGWAGLLWSPKELSKKAEIPEHLFPQVLIQGSFVGYKGTDREIPAGGIAAVEQLLSIHDAITAPDAPFLRWTTRNSNSALFSLKPPSVIPAGTFTDGLWQYGVSELFIAHSYSSAGYLEFEMTPEGNWVALRFDAPRTRAKGYTVLSKEPWIKDITMVKSERHFGMEFSYKLLEPFISGQRIAMQCCVSSGRGEYGLFPWWEESTGPANFHQPDHFYPITLL
;
A
#
# COMPACT_ATOMS: atom_id res chain seq x y z
N MET A 1 -22.56 27.05 -5.61
CA MET A 1 -23.32 26.29 -4.60
C MET A 1 -22.64 26.50 -3.28
N THR A 2 -23.26 27.25 -2.38
CA THR A 2 -22.71 27.59 -1.07
C THR A 2 -22.52 26.29 -0.29
N ILE A 3 -21.30 26.04 0.19
CA ILE A 3 -21.04 24.95 1.13
C ILE A 3 -22.01 25.13 2.30
N LYS A 4 -23.11 24.37 2.29
CA LYS A 4 -23.90 24.23 3.51
C LYS A 4 -22.95 23.68 4.53
N SER A 5 -22.77 24.41 5.62
CA SER A 5 -21.87 24.06 6.70
C SER A 5 -21.92 22.56 6.96
N LEU A 6 -20.78 21.89 6.81
CA LEU A 6 -20.57 20.47 7.14
C LEU A 6 -20.89 20.14 8.62
N SER A 7 -21.50 21.05 9.35
CA SER A 7 -21.90 20.91 10.74
C SER A 7 -23.12 20.01 10.97
N VAL A 8 -23.75 19.51 9.91
CA VAL A 8 -24.93 18.61 10.03
C VAL A 8 -24.89 17.52 8.94
N MET A 9 -23.90 16.64 9.03
CA MET A 9 -23.99 15.33 8.43
C MET A 9 -23.95 14.28 9.55
N PRO A 10 -25.09 13.88 10.12
CA PRO A 10 -25.11 13.06 11.32
C PRO A 10 -24.66 11.60 11.13
N GLU A 11 -24.41 11.11 9.91
CA GLU A 11 -24.22 9.66 9.68
C GLU A 11 -23.33 9.33 8.46
N LEU A 12 -22.22 10.04 8.26
CA LEU A 12 -21.20 9.59 7.30
C LEU A 12 -20.31 8.54 7.96
N PHE A 13 -20.56 7.27 7.67
CA PHE A 13 -19.67 6.16 8.07
C PHE A 13 -18.71 5.85 6.92
N LEU A 14 -17.41 5.91 7.18
CA LEU A 14 -16.40 5.43 6.24
C LEU A 14 -16.39 3.90 6.21
N PRO A 15 -16.06 3.27 5.09
CA PRO A 15 -16.03 1.81 4.95
C PRO A 15 -14.78 1.14 5.58
N CYS A 16 -14.09 1.81 6.46
CA CYS A 16 -12.95 1.30 7.22
C CYS A 16 -12.95 1.91 8.63
N THR A 17 -12.03 1.49 9.49
CA THR A 17 -11.81 2.15 10.77
C THR A 17 -11.38 3.60 10.58
N TYR A 18 -11.94 4.51 11.35
CA TYR A 18 -11.60 5.94 11.30
C TYR A 18 -11.79 6.63 12.64
N GLU A 19 -11.12 7.76 12.77
CA GLU A 19 -11.31 8.72 13.85
C GLU A 19 -11.95 9.98 13.27
N PHE A 20 -12.82 10.64 14.03
CA PHE A 20 -13.52 11.86 13.62
C PHE A 20 -12.97 13.07 14.36
N ASP A 21 -12.79 14.18 13.64
CA ASP A 21 -12.34 15.46 14.17
C ASP A 21 -11.04 15.36 15.00
N VAL A 22 -9.98 14.81 14.38
CA VAL A 22 -8.72 14.43 15.02
C VAL A 22 -7.66 15.51 14.87
N SER A 23 -6.90 15.76 15.93
CA SER A 23 -5.71 16.61 15.87
C SER A 23 -4.59 15.97 15.07
N LEU A 24 -4.16 16.60 13.99
CA LEU A 24 -3.03 16.17 13.18
C LEU A 24 -1.67 16.50 13.85
N ALA A 25 -1.62 17.47 14.73
CA ALA A 25 -0.41 17.77 15.49
C ALA A 25 0.09 16.56 16.29
N SER A 26 -0.82 15.79 16.90
CA SER A 26 -0.46 14.56 17.64
C SER A 26 -0.01 13.41 16.75
N ARG A 27 -0.21 13.52 15.45
CA ARG A 27 0.13 12.51 14.42
C ARG A 27 1.32 12.94 13.55
N SER A 28 1.90 14.11 13.81
CA SER A 28 3.04 14.66 13.08
C SER A 28 4.30 14.66 13.93
N TYR A 29 5.42 14.34 13.32
CA TYR A 29 6.72 14.47 13.98
C TYR A 29 7.10 15.92 14.29
N TYR A 30 6.50 16.89 13.60
CA TYR A 30 6.62 18.30 13.96
C TYR A 30 5.84 18.68 15.23
N GLY A 31 4.84 17.88 15.61
CA GLY A 31 3.88 18.30 16.63
C GLY A 31 3.08 19.56 16.21
N ILE A 32 2.92 19.78 14.91
CA ILE A 32 2.23 20.91 14.27
C ILE A 32 1.13 20.35 13.37
N GLY A 33 -0.01 21.03 13.32
CA GLY A 33 -1.12 20.70 12.45
C GLY A 33 -2.47 21.00 13.10
N GLY A 34 -3.44 21.38 12.30
CA GLY A 34 -4.82 21.57 12.69
C GLY A 34 -5.54 20.24 12.95
N ARG A 35 -6.81 20.20 12.62
CA ARG A 35 -7.64 19.02 12.79
C ARG A 35 -7.99 18.44 11.41
N ALA A 36 -8.17 17.13 11.32
CA ALA A 36 -8.78 16.49 10.17
C ALA A 36 -10.22 16.11 10.47
N ARG A 37 -11.11 16.28 9.51
CA ARG A 37 -12.50 15.83 9.66
C ARG A 37 -12.55 14.32 9.87
N PHE A 38 -11.79 13.57 9.06
CA PHE A 38 -11.64 12.13 9.20
C PHE A 38 -10.16 11.77 9.12
N LEU A 39 -9.72 10.89 10.01
CA LEU A 39 -8.48 10.15 9.89
C LEU A 39 -8.87 8.68 9.69
N ALA A 40 -8.66 8.17 8.49
CA ALA A 40 -9.05 6.83 8.09
C ALA A 40 -7.87 5.86 8.20
N HIS A 41 -8.14 4.66 8.72
CA HIS A 41 -7.15 3.61 8.98
C HIS A 41 -7.56 2.31 8.26
N PRO A 42 -7.49 2.25 6.93
CA PRO A 42 -7.73 0.99 6.23
C PRO A 42 -6.71 -0.06 6.67
N GLY A 43 -7.20 -1.25 7.03
CA GLY A 43 -6.37 -2.37 7.48
C GLY A 43 -6.00 -3.32 6.35
N SER A 44 -6.46 -3.03 5.14
CA SER A 44 -6.21 -3.86 3.96
C SER A 44 -6.33 -3.05 2.66
N PRO A 45 -5.75 -3.52 1.55
CA PRO A 45 -5.97 -2.90 0.23
C PRO A 45 -7.44 -2.84 -0.17
N ALA A 46 -8.28 -3.81 0.24
CA ALA A 46 -9.71 -3.76 -0.05
C ALA A 46 -10.41 -2.62 0.71
N GLU A 47 -10.16 -2.49 2.01
CA GLU A 47 -10.70 -1.36 2.78
C GLU A 47 -10.23 0.00 2.21
N LEU A 48 -8.99 0.06 1.71
CA LEU A 48 -8.49 1.25 1.04
C LEU A 48 -9.24 1.51 -0.27
N ALA A 49 -9.44 0.48 -1.10
CA ALA A 49 -10.21 0.59 -2.34
C ALA A 49 -11.65 1.02 -2.06
N ASP A 50 -12.29 0.40 -1.07
CA ASP A 50 -13.65 0.76 -0.64
C ASP A 50 -13.74 2.23 -0.20
N LEU A 51 -12.74 2.71 0.54
CA LEU A 51 -12.68 4.10 0.97
C LEU A 51 -12.54 5.07 -0.21
N LEU A 52 -11.70 4.74 -1.19
CA LEU A 52 -11.50 5.56 -2.39
C LEU A 52 -12.77 5.60 -3.25
N LEU A 53 -13.43 4.46 -3.44
CA LEU A 53 -14.70 4.36 -4.15
C LEU A 53 -15.83 5.10 -3.42
N TRP A 54 -15.92 4.95 -2.10
CA TRP A 54 -16.84 5.71 -1.25
C TRP A 54 -16.61 7.22 -1.43
N ASN A 55 -15.34 7.66 -1.39
CA ASN A 55 -15.02 9.07 -1.55
C ASN A 55 -15.35 9.62 -2.94
N LYS A 56 -15.38 8.78 -3.96
CA LYS A 56 -15.82 9.17 -5.30
C LYS A 56 -17.27 9.70 -5.31
N GLU A 57 -18.11 9.15 -4.44
CA GLU A 57 -19.50 9.61 -4.27
C GLU A 57 -19.56 10.92 -3.45
N TYR A 58 -18.83 10.98 -2.33
CA TYR A 58 -18.91 12.11 -1.39
C TYR A 58 -17.98 13.27 -1.72
N GLN A 59 -16.98 13.04 -2.56
CA GLN A 59 -16.09 14.07 -3.12
C GLN A 59 -15.39 14.92 -2.05
N LEU A 60 -14.87 14.29 -1.00
CA LEU A 60 -14.09 14.96 0.02
C LEU A 60 -12.61 15.08 -0.41
N PRO A 61 -11.90 16.15 -0.03
CA PRO A 61 -10.46 16.21 -0.20
C PRO A 61 -9.78 15.02 0.42
N LEU A 62 -8.82 14.40 -0.29
CA LEU A 62 -8.03 13.29 0.19
C LEU A 62 -6.56 13.69 0.37
N ALA A 63 -5.97 13.28 1.46
CA ALA A 63 -4.53 13.28 1.65
C ALA A 63 -4.08 11.94 2.24
N ILE A 64 -2.82 11.59 2.04
CA ILE A 64 -2.22 10.39 2.62
C ILE A 64 -1.08 10.76 3.55
N MET A 65 -0.97 10.04 4.66
CA MET A 65 0.16 10.14 5.56
C MET A 65 0.71 8.76 5.93
N GLY A 66 2.02 8.69 6.12
CA GLY A 66 2.63 7.63 6.91
C GLY A 66 2.70 8.07 8.39
N LYS A 67 3.84 7.91 9.03
CA LYS A 67 4.05 8.36 10.42
C LYS A 67 4.11 9.89 10.60
N GLY A 68 3.89 10.69 9.54
CA GLY A 68 4.02 12.14 9.62
C GLY A 68 5.46 12.63 9.84
N SER A 69 6.47 11.83 9.47
CA SER A 69 7.88 12.14 9.70
C SER A 69 8.50 13.09 8.66
N ASN A 70 7.80 13.34 7.56
CA ASN A 70 8.20 14.30 6.52
C ASN A 70 7.02 15.19 6.06
N ILE A 71 6.09 15.46 6.96
CA ILE A 71 4.87 16.21 6.65
C ILE A 71 4.75 17.43 7.59
N LEU A 72 4.51 18.59 6.99
CA LEU A 72 4.03 19.78 7.65
C LEU A 72 2.54 19.92 7.36
N PHE A 73 1.70 19.64 8.35
CA PHE A 73 0.27 19.90 8.24
C PHE A 73 -0.02 21.36 8.48
N SER A 74 -0.98 21.91 7.74
CA SER A 74 -1.49 23.26 7.99
C SER A 74 -2.20 23.35 9.35
N ASP A 75 -2.21 24.53 9.96
CA ASP A 75 -2.91 24.75 11.23
C ASP A 75 -4.45 24.83 11.06
N SER A 76 -4.91 24.94 9.80
CA SER A 76 -6.33 24.98 9.46
C SER A 76 -6.97 23.60 9.52
N LEU A 77 -8.31 23.57 9.65
CA LEU A 77 -9.07 22.32 9.52
C LEU A 77 -8.87 21.73 8.13
N PHE A 78 -8.50 20.45 8.07
CA PHE A 78 -8.57 19.65 6.85
C PHE A 78 -10.00 19.08 6.73
N PRO A 79 -10.85 19.58 5.82
CA PRO A 79 -12.28 19.27 5.80
C PRO A 79 -12.60 17.93 5.13
N GLY A 80 -11.61 17.10 4.88
CA GLY A 80 -11.68 15.84 4.16
C GLY A 80 -11.16 14.66 4.95
N ILE A 81 -10.59 13.70 4.24
CA ILE A 81 -10.06 12.45 4.76
C ILE A 81 -8.53 12.47 4.66
N VAL A 82 -7.87 12.31 5.79
CA VAL A 82 -6.45 11.93 5.84
C VAL A 82 -6.39 10.42 5.99
N ILE A 83 -5.70 9.73 5.09
CA ILE A 83 -5.55 8.28 5.10
C ILE A 83 -4.22 7.92 5.75
N SER A 84 -4.25 7.08 6.78
CA SER A 84 -3.08 6.47 7.40
C SER A 84 -3.05 4.97 7.12
N LEU A 85 -1.93 4.45 6.63
CA LEU A 85 -1.75 3.01 6.38
C LEU A 85 -1.11 2.29 7.58
N ASP A 86 -1.21 2.86 8.77
CA ASP A 86 -0.63 2.36 10.01
C ASP A 86 -1.16 0.98 10.46
N ARG A 87 -2.27 0.51 9.89
CA ARG A 87 -2.79 -0.85 10.11
C ARG A 87 -2.33 -1.86 9.06
N MET A 88 -1.68 -1.43 7.98
CA MET A 88 -1.12 -2.29 6.94
C MET A 88 0.39 -2.44 7.18
N GLN A 89 0.78 -3.31 8.12
CA GLN A 89 2.16 -3.42 8.61
C GLN A 89 2.77 -4.81 8.44
N ARG A 90 2.08 -5.73 7.76
CA ARG A 90 2.57 -7.09 7.59
C ARG A 90 3.88 -7.12 6.81
N MET A 91 4.78 -8.01 7.23
CA MET A 91 6.07 -8.28 6.59
C MET A 91 6.29 -9.78 6.58
N PHE A 92 6.82 -10.31 5.51
CA PHE A 92 7.20 -11.73 5.43
C PHE A 92 8.20 -11.98 4.32
N TRP A 93 9.09 -12.94 4.53
CA TRP A 93 10.04 -13.40 3.55
C TRP A 93 9.34 -14.25 2.49
N ILE A 94 9.51 -13.89 1.22
CA ILE A 94 9.00 -14.65 0.09
C ILE A 94 10.05 -15.60 -0.51
N SER A 95 11.32 -15.30 -0.26
CA SER A 95 12.49 -16.13 -0.52
C SER A 95 13.53 -15.89 0.56
N ASP A 96 14.71 -16.49 0.42
CA ASP A 96 15.80 -16.27 1.38
C ASP A 96 16.24 -14.80 1.44
N ASP A 97 16.07 -14.03 0.37
CA ASP A 97 16.59 -12.68 0.20
C ASP A 97 15.58 -11.63 -0.25
N GLU A 98 14.31 -12.02 -0.42
CA GLU A 98 13.22 -11.11 -0.79
C GLU A 98 12.21 -10.98 0.34
N LEU A 99 12.06 -9.76 0.84
CA LEU A 99 11.13 -9.40 1.91
C LEU A 99 9.96 -8.59 1.31
N TRP A 100 8.75 -9.11 1.45
CA TRP A 100 7.54 -8.38 1.15
C TRP A 100 7.08 -7.60 2.37
N CYS A 101 6.72 -6.30 2.17
CA CYS A 101 6.30 -5.40 3.23
C CYS A 101 5.06 -4.63 2.80
N GLU A 102 4.03 -4.58 3.63
CA GLU A 102 2.96 -3.61 3.47
C GLU A 102 3.46 -2.18 3.71
N ALA A 103 2.81 -1.21 3.07
CA ALA A 103 3.27 0.19 3.04
C ALA A 103 3.38 0.85 4.43
N GLY A 104 2.59 0.38 5.40
CA GLY A 104 2.62 0.84 6.79
C GLY A 104 3.71 0.19 7.65
N ALA A 105 4.49 -0.76 7.11
CA ALA A 105 5.58 -1.39 7.86
C ALA A 105 6.65 -0.37 8.25
N ASP A 106 7.07 -0.43 9.50
CA ASP A 106 8.05 0.51 10.07
C ASP A 106 9.47 0.22 9.58
N ASN A 107 10.20 1.24 9.16
CA ASN A 107 11.58 1.11 8.70
C ASN A 107 12.50 0.45 9.75
N THR A 108 12.28 0.76 11.03
CA THR A 108 13.07 0.17 12.13
C THR A 108 12.79 -1.31 12.25
N LEU A 109 11.51 -1.71 12.18
CA LEU A 109 11.12 -3.13 12.27
C LEU A 109 11.64 -3.92 11.06
N ILE A 110 11.68 -3.32 9.87
CA ILE A 110 12.32 -3.94 8.70
C ILE A 110 13.81 -4.18 8.97
N ALA A 111 14.55 -3.18 9.48
CA ALA A 111 15.96 -3.34 9.82
C ALA A 111 16.20 -4.40 10.91
N GLU A 112 15.33 -4.48 11.91
CA GLU A 112 15.38 -5.49 12.97
C GLU A 112 15.10 -6.90 12.42
N GLU A 113 14.17 -7.04 11.48
CA GLU A 113 13.92 -8.32 10.80
C GLU A 113 15.13 -8.76 9.96
N LEU A 114 15.78 -7.82 9.25
CA LEU A 114 17.03 -8.10 8.51
C LEU A 114 18.14 -8.55 9.45
N LEU A 115 18.32 -7.90 10.60
CA LEU A 115 19.26 -8.30 11.62
C LEU A 115 18.98 -9.73 12.11
N LYS A 116 17.72 -10.03 12.46
CA LYS A 116 17.28 -11.35 12.93
C LYS A 116 17.57 -12.45 11.89
N SER A 117 17.38 -12.12 10.62
CA SER A 117 17.57 -13.04 9.50
C SER A 117 19.02 -13.08 8.97
N GLY A 118 19.97 -12.34 9.58
CA GLY A 118 21.37 -12.26 9.13
C GLY A 118 21.52 -11.67 7.73
N ARG A 119 20.63 -10.72 7.34
CA ARG A 119 20.66 -10.04 6.04
C ARG A 119 21.25 -8.65 6.15
N GLY A 120 22.27 -8.39 5.33
CA GLY A 120 22.94 -7.09 5.20
C GLY A 120 22.17 -6.10 4.31
N GLY A 121 22.79 -4.95 4.05
CA GLY A 121 22.29 -3.95 3.08
C GLY A 121 21.16 -3.03 3.57
N GLY A 122 20.47 -3.35 4.67
CA GLY A 122 19.34 -2.58 5.18
C GLY A 122 19.58 -1.85 6.51
N ALA A 123 20.77 -1.89 7.09
CA ALA A 123 21.06 -1.28 8.40
C ALA A 123 20.74 0.23 8.47
N TRP A 124 20.77 0.93 7.36
CA TRP A 124 20.46 2.37 7.25
C TRP A 124 19.00 2.70 7.51
N LEU A 125 18.09 1.72 7.39
CA LEU A 125 16.66 1.85 7.74
C LEU A 125 16.47 1.94 9.26
N TYR A 126 17.43 1.45 10.07
CA TYR A 126 17.29 1.46 11.51
C TYR A 126 17.18 2.88 12.05
N ARG A 127 16.12 3.14 12.80
CA ARG A 127 15.78 4.47 13.35
C ARG A 127 15.65 5.57 12.29
N LEU A 128 15.46 5.21 11.01
CA LEU A 128 14.95 6.14 10.01
C LEU A 128 13.45 6.32 10.26
N PRO A 129 13.02 7.52 10.69
CA PRO A 129 11.60 7.73 11.00
C PRO A 129 10.74 7.58 9.74
N GLY A 130 9.69 6.75 9.83
CA GLY A 130 8.76 6.57 8.72
C GLY A 130 8.37 5.12 8.51
N GLN A 131 7.59 4.90 7.47
CA GLN A 131 7.08 3.62 6.99
C GLN A 131 7.55 3.38 5.56
N ILE A 132 7.61 2.11 5.16
CA ILE A 132 8.22 1.74 3.87
C ILE A 132 7.51 2.38 2.67
N GLY A 133 6.19 2.52 2.70
CA GLY A 133 5.45 3.19 1.62
C GLY A 133 5.88 4.64 1.41
N SER A 134 6.07 5.40 2.49
CA SER A 134 6.57 6.77 2.42
C SER A 134 8.07 6.81 2.07
N THR A 135 8.84 5.83 2.51
CA THR A 135 10.27 5.67 2.18
C THR A 135 10.45 5.47 0.68
N VAL A 136 9.61 4.64 0.05
CA VAL A 136 9.58 4.44 -1.42
C VAL A 136 9.11 5.70 -2.13
N ARG A 137 7.98 6.31 -1.71
CA ARG A 137 7.46 7.53 -2.33
C ARG A 137 8.49 8.64 -2.39
N MET A 138 9.32 8.77 -1.37
CA MET A 138 10.34 9.83 -1.26
C MET A 138 11.69 9.44 -1.89
N ASN A 139 11.85 8.25 -2.44
CA ASN A 139 13.15 7.66 -2.73
C ASN A 139 14.15 7.98 -1.62
N ALA A 140 13.84 7.53 -0.40
CA ALA A 140 14.58 7.91 0.79
C ALA A 140 16.01 7.36 0.75
N ARG A 141 16.94 8.21 1.21
CA ARG A 141 18.37 7.91 1.21
C ARG A 141 19.02 8.42 2.48
N CYS A 142 19.85 7.60 3.11
CA CYS A 142 20.74 8.03 4.19
C CYS A 142 21.88 7.02 4.42
N PHE A 143 22.99 7.47 4.97
CA PHE A 143 24.19 6.66 5.28
C PHE A 143 24.68 5.81 4.10
N GLY A 144 24.56 6.32 2.89
CA GLY A 144 24.95 5.61 1.66
C GLY A 144 23.93 4.60 1.16
N GLY A 145 22.90 4.25 1.94
CA GLY A 145 21.79 3.42 1.48
C GLY A 145 20.70 4.23 0.80
N GLU A 146 20.00 3.63 -0.16
CA GLU A 146 18.90 4.20 -0.92
C GLU A 146 17.85 3.14 -1.19
N ILE A 147 16.55 3.49 -1.05
CA ILE A 147 15.49 2.50 -1.16
C ILE A 147 15.36 1.92 -2.56
N SER A 148 15.61 2.72 -3.60
CA SER A 148 15.60 2.25 -4.99
C SER A 148 16.59 1.10 -5.24
N ALA A 149 17.73 1.09 -4.55
CA ALA A 149 18.75 0.05 -4.73
C ALA A 149 18.32 -1.34 -4.22
N VAL A 150 17.37 -1.39 -3.28
CA VAL A 150 16.89 -2.63 -2.66
C VAL A 150 15.46 -2.97 -3.02
N THR A 151 14.78 -2.15 -3.82
CA THR A 151 13.40 -2.40 -4.27
C THR A 151 13.40 -3.27 -5.52
N ARG A 152 12.51 -4.27 -5.56
CA ARG A 152 12.25 -5.14 -6.72
C ARG A 152 10.91 -4.90 -7.36
N GLY A 153 9.93 -4.48 -6.59
CA GLY A 153 8.58 -4.19 -7.09
C GLY A 153 7.82 -3.33 -6.10
N ILE A 154 6.92 -2.53 -6.63
CA ILE A 154 6.06 -1.64 -5.85
C ILE A 154 4.61 -1.94 -6.23
N GLN A 155 3.80 -2.31 -5.26
CA GLN A 155 2.37 -2.41 -5.46
C GLN A 155 1.73 -1.07 -5.10
N THR A 156 1.01 -0.49 -6.05
CA THR A 156 0.29 0.77 -5.87
C THR A 156 -1.20 0.60 -6.07
N MET A 157 -1.96 1.53 -5.55
CA MET A 157 -3.39 1.66 -5.78
C MET A 157 -3.68 3.02 -6.38
N THR A 158 -4.41 3.04 -7.50
CA THR A 158 -4.91 4.28 -8.09
C THR A 158 -6.06 4.85 -7.26
N ILE A 159 -6.40 6.12 -7.47
CA ILE A 159 -7.55 6.76 -6.78
C ILE A 159 -8.90 6.13 -7.15
N GLU A 160 -8.95 5.35 -8.24
CA GLU A 160 -10.13 4.55 -8.60
C GLU A 160 -10.18 3.19 -7.87
N GLY A 161 -9.27 2.93 -6.93
CA GLY A 161 -9.23 1.69 -6.16
C GLY A 161 -8.62 0.49 -6.91
N ARG A 162 -7.87 0.72 -7.99
CA ARG A 162 -7.23 -0.37 -8.75
C ARG A 162 -5.81 -0.61 -8.27
N LEU A 163 -5.53 -1.86 -7.92
CA LEU A 163 -4.17 -2.31 -7.62
C LEU A 163 -3.37 -2.54 -8.90
N GLN A 164 -2.10 -2.16 -8.87
CA GLN A 164 -1.16 -2.41 -9.96
C GLN A 164 0.26 -2.62 -9.42
N TRP A 165 1.07 -3.37 -10.16
CA TRP A 165 2.49 -3.50 -9.91
C TRP A 165 3.28 -2.56 -10.79
N GLN A 166 4.30 -1.93 -10.22
CA GLN A 166 5.26 -1.10 -10.91
C GLN A 166 6.67 -1.61 -10.65
N THR A 167 7.51 -1.51 -11.66
CA THR A 167 8.94 -1.81 -11.56
C THR A 167 9.68 -0.62 -10.93
N PRO A 168 10.88 -0.84 -10.36
CA PRO A 168 11.72 0.25 -9.86
C PRO A 168 11.99 1.33 -10.92
N ASP A 169 12.21 0.96 -12.18
CA ASP A 169 12.51 1.90 -13.28
C ASP A 169 11.30 2.79 -13.63
N GLU A 170 10.09 2.29 -13.43
CA GLU A 170 8.85 3.07 -13.62
C GLU A 170 8.62 4.07 -12.49
N VAL A 171 9.18 3.81 -11.31
CA VAL A 171 8.92 4.62 -10.11
C VAL A 171 10.07 5.57 -9.79
N PHE A 172 11.32 5.13 -9.84
CA PHE A 172 12.45 5.92 -9.37
C PHE A 172 13.15 6.65 -10.53
N HIS A 173 13.13 7.98 -10.51
CA HIS A 173 13.69 8.82 -11.57
C HIS A 173 14.97 9.55 -11.14
N GLY A 174 15.42 9.35 -9.90
CA GLY A 174 16.64 9.98 -9.38
C GLY A 174 16.54 10.36 -7.91
N TYR A 175 17.47 11.18 -7.48
CA TYR A 175 17.56 11.62 -6.08
C TYR A 175 16.30 12.35 -5.62
N LYS A 176 15.59 11.74 -4.64
CA LYS A 176 14.34 12.30 -4.11
C LYS A 176 13.28 12.61 -5.19
N GLN A 177 13.24 11.77 -6.25
CA GLN A 177 12.31 11.90 -7.36
C GLN A 177 11.68 10.55 -7.68
N THR A 178 10.36 10.50 -7.64
CA THR A 178 9.57 9.33 -8.03
C THR A 178 8.33 9.75 -8.80
N SER A 179 7.82 8.88 -9.69
CA SER A 179 6.53 9.07 -10.35
C SER A 179 5.38 9.23 -9.35
N LEU A 180 5.52 8.64 -8.17
CA LEU A 180 4.52 8.68 -7.09
C LEU A 180 4.36 10.06 -6.46
N MET A 181 5.31 10.98 -6.66
CA MET A 181 5.18 12.37 -6.16
C MET A 181 4.23 13.19 -7.05
N ASP A 182 4.19 12.86 -8.34
CA ASP A 182 3.45 13.60 -9.36
C ASP A 182 2.10 12.93 -9.68
N ASN A 183 1.98 11.62 -9.45
CA ASN A 183 0.78 10.86 -9.71
C ASN A 183 -0.02 10.58 -8.42
N PRO A 184 -1.36 10.61 -8.48
CA PRO A 184 -2.23 10.36 -7.34
C PRO A 184 -2.36 8.84 -7.05
N GLU A 185 -1.25 8.19 -6.77
CA GLU A 185 -1.18 6.77 -6.46
C GLU A 185 -0.71 6.54 -5.02
N ILE A 186 -1.22 5.49 -4.42
CA ILE A 186 -0.92 5.10 -3.03
C ILE A 186 -0.08 3.83 -3.06
N VAL A 187 1.11 3.86 -2.47
CA VAL A 187 1.89 2.64 -2.23
C VAL A 187 1.15 1.75 -1.24
N VAL A 188 0.92 0.50 -1.61
CA VAL A 188 0.20 -0.49 -0.81
C VAL A 188 1.14 -1.53 -0.23
N ALA A 189 2.11 -1.99 -1.02
CA ALA A 189 3.16 -2.91 -0.59
C ALA A 189 4.43 -2.72 -1.40
N VAL A 190 5.53 -3.22 -0.88
CA VAL A 190 6.86 -3.16 -1.51
C VAL A 190 7.54 -4.51 -1.40
N LEU A 191 8.14 -4.96 -2.48
CA LEU A 191 9.04 -6.10 -2.51
C LEU A 191 10.48 -5.60 -2.43
N LEU A 192 11.18 -5.96 -1.36
CA LEU A 192 12.56 -5.58 -1.09
C LEU A 192 13.49 -6.79 -1.29
N HIS A 193 14.73 -6.52 -1.71
CA HIS A 193 15.72 -7.56 -1.98
C HIS A 193 17.03 -7.26 -1.23
N PHE A 194 17.44 -8.22 -0.39
CA PHE A 194 18.63 -8.13 0.45
C PHE A 194 19.48 -9.39 0.28
N PRO A 195 20.27 -9.51 -0.81
CA PRO A 195 21.05 -10.72 -1.11
C PRO A 195 22.26 -10.90 -0.20
N GLU A 196 22.75 -9.81 0.41
CA GLU A 196 23.92 -9.86 1.27
C GLU A 196 23.61 -10.62 2.56
N THR A 197 24.52 -11.49 2.98
CA THR A 197 24.48 -12.16 4.27
C THR A 197 25.62 -11.65 5.15
N GLY A 198 25.40 -11.60 6.45
CA GLY A 198 26.41 -11.14 7.41
C GLY A 198 26.16 -11.69 8.81
N ALA A 199 27.19 -11.64 9.64
CA ALA A 199 27.04 -11.95 11.05
C ALA A 199 26.11 -10.93 11.71
N GLN A 200 25.18 -11.39 12.56
CA GLN A 200 24.23 -10.51 13.25
C GLN A 200 24.95 -9.42 14.06
N GLU A 201 26.09 -9.75 14.65
CA GLU A 201 26.90 -8.81 15.42
C GLU A 201 27.43 -7.66 14.55
N GLU A 202 27.84 -7.93 13.30
CA GLU A 202 28.32 -6.91 12.36
C GLU A 202 27.20 -6.00 11.88
N ILE A 203 26.05 -6.61 11.56
CA ILE A 203 24.85 -5.86 11.16
C ILE A 203 24.41 -4.95 12.31
N LYS A 204 24.34 -5.50 13.53
CA LYS A 204 23.98 -4.73 14.73
C LYS A 204 24.97 -3.59 14.99
N TYR A 205 26.27 -3.85 14.90
CA TYR A 205 27.30 -2.83 15.06
C TYR A 205 27.09 -1.66 14.08
N THR A 206 26.76 -1.96 12.83
CA THR A 206 26.48 -0.95 11.81
C THR A 206 25.21 -0.14 12.18
N MET A 207 24.13 -0.81 12.60
CA MET A 207 22.90 -0.17 13.04
C MET A 207 23.12 0.76 14.24
N ASP A 208 23.86 0.30 15.25
CA ASP A 208 24.18 1.07 16.44
C ASP A 208 25.04 2.30 16.08
N GLY A 209 26.01 2.15 15.15
CA GLY A 209 26.82 3.25 14.64
C GLY A 209 26.00 4.35 13.96
N TYR A 210 25.00 3.98 13.14
CA TYR A 210 24.10 4.96 12.52
C TYR A 210 23.20 5.66 13.54
N LEU A 211 22.75 4.95 14.57
CA LEU A 211 21.98 5.56 15.67
C LEU A 211 22.84 6.56 16.45
N GLU A 212 24.09 6.19 16.77
CA GLU A 212 25.04 7.07 17.46
C GLU A 212 25.29 8.36 16.66
N GLU A 213 25.47 8.24 15.33
CA GLU A 213 25.65 9.41 14.46
C GLU A 213 24.43 10.33 14.45
N ARG A 214 23.21 9.78 14.39
CA ARG A 214 21.97 10.58 14.49
C ARG A 214 21.87 11.30 15.83
N THR A 215 22.24 10.62 16.92
CA THR A 215 22.22 11.17 18.27
C THR A 215 23.24 12.29 18.40
N LYS A 216 24.47 12.11 17.91
CA LYS A 216 25.52 13.14 17.90
C LYS A 216 25.13 14.38 17.09
N LYS A 217 24.32 14.22 16.04
CA LYS A 217 23.79 15.32 15.22
C LYS A 217 22.53 15.95 15.81
N HIS A 218 22.08 15.53 16.98
CA HIS A 218 20.93 16.10 17.69
C HIS A 218 19.62 16.05 16.89
N HIS A 219 19.44 14.98 16.10
CA HIS A 219 18.25 14.84 15.22
C HIS A 219 16.96 14.68 16.01
N PHE A 220 17.02 14.28 17.27
CA PHE A 220 15.86 13.93 18.11
C PHE A 220 15.62 14.90 19.27
N ASP A 221 16.34 16.02 19.34
CA ASP A 221 16.25 16.95 20.48
C ASP A 221 14.88 17.63 20.60
N PHE A 222 14.25 17.92 19.46
CA PHE A 222 12.95 18.56 19.40
C PHE A 222 12.12 18.00 18.23
N PRO A 223 10.79 18.12 18.28
CA PRO A 223 9.93 17.74 17.17
C PRO A 223 10.35 18.41 15.87
N SER A 224 10.54 17.61 14.80
CA SER A 224 10.90 18.08 13.46
C SER A 224 10.63 17.00 12.42
N CYS A 225 10.62 17.37 11.15
CA CYS A 225 10.53 16.45 10.01
C CYS A 225 11.89 16.18 9.36
N GLY A 226 12.98 16.31 10.10
CA GLY A 226 14.33 16.08 9.58
C GLY A 226 14.80 17.22 8.66
N SER A 227 15.45 16.86 7.54
CA SER A 227 15.92 17.83 6.56
C SER A 227 14.76 18.60 5.93
N THR A 228 14.80 19.93 6.01
CA THR A 228 13.78 20.82 5.46
C THR A 228 13.91 20.95 3.95
N PHE A 229 15.15 20.96 3.42
CA PHE A 229 15.44 21.11 2.01
C PHE A 229 16.21 19.89 1.45
N LYS A 230 15.97 19.57 0.19
CA LYS A 230 16.78 18.63 -0.57
C LYS A 230 18.20 19.18 -0.76
N ASN A 231 19.18 18.31 -0.91
CA ASN A 231 20.51 18.74 -1.36
C ASN A 231 20.46 19.06 -2.87
N ASN A 232 21.13 20.14 -3.23
CA ASN A 232 21.49 20.39 -4.63
C ASN A 232 22.96 19.97 -4.81
N TYR A 233 23.17 18.81 -5.45
CA TYR A 233 24.52 18.26 -5.61
C TYR A 233 25.41 19.09 -6.53
N ASP A 234 24.83 19.87 -7.46
CA ASP A 234 25.58 20.77 -8.35
C ASP A 234 26.25 21.91 -7.56
N ALA A 235 25.75 22.21 -6.37
CA ALA A 235 26.36 23.19 -5.47
C ALA A 235 27.67 22.70 -4.80
N GLY A 236 28.03 21.42 -4.94
CA GLY A 236 29.24 20.81 -4.38
C GLY A 236 29.28 20.73 -2.85
N ARG A 237 28.20 21.10 -2.15
CA ARG A 237 28.07 21.10 -0.69
C ARG A 237 26.61 20.86 -0.27
N SER A 238 26.42 20.35 0.94
CA SER A 238 25.09 20.03 1.44
C SER A 238 24.28 21.30 1.74
N SER A 239 22.95 21.22 1.66
CA SER A 239 22.05 22.30 2.06
C SER A 239 22.30 22.74 3.51
N GLY A 240 22.60 21.78 4.41
CA GLY A 240 22.96 22.09 5.80
C GLY A 240 24.20 22.97 5.91
N THR A 241 25.26 22.67 5.14
CA THR A 241 26.50 23.46 5.08
C THR A 241 26.22 24.88 4.55
N ILE A 242 25.44 25.00 3.48
CA ILE A 242 25.05 26.31 2.92
C ILE A 242 24.35 27.16 3.96
N PHE A 243 23.36 26.63 4.66
CA PHE A 243 22.63 27.39 5.69
C PHE A 243 23.47 27.70 6.93
N GLU A 244 24.44 26.85 7.26
CA GLU A 244 25.39 27.15 8.33
C GLU A 244 26.29 28.33 7.97
N GLU A 245 26.86 28.35 6.76
CA GLU A 245 27.65 29.46 6.24
C GLU A 245 26.88 30.76 6.16
N LEU A 246 25.58 30.69 5.84
CA LEU A 246 24.66 31.83 5.82
C LEU A 246 24.18 32.24 7.22
N GLY A 247 24.66 31.61 8.28
CA GLY A 247 24.38 31.96 9.67
C GLY A 247 22.92 31.70 10.11
N PHE A 248 22.28 30.65 9.61
CA PHE A 248 20.89 30.29 9.98
C PHE A 248 20.77 29.53 11.29
N LYS A 249 21.85 28.90 11.81
CA LYS A 249 21.80 28.18 13.09
C LYS A 249 21.23 29.05 14.21
N GLY A 250 20.24 28.53 14.93
CA GLY A 250 19.56 29.21 16.03
C GLY A 250 18.58 30.31 15.65
N ARG A 251 18.40 30.65 14.35
CA ARG A 251 17.39 31.63 13.91
C ARG A 251 15.99 31.12 14.23
N ARG A 252 15.11 32.07 14.61
CA ARG A 252 13.75 31.79 15.06
C ARG A 252 12.72 32.56 14.27
N GLU A 253 11.54 31.95 14.14
CA GLU A 253 10.30 32.57 13.68
C GLU A 253 9.16 31.99 14.53
N GLY A 254 8.52 32.80 15.35
CA GLY A 254 7.55 32.32 16.33
C GLY A 254 8.11 31.20 17.20
N GLY A 255 7.43 30.04 17.20
CA GLY A 255 7.87 28.84 17.90
C GLY A 255 8.84 27.97 17.12
N ALA A 256 9.10 28.24 15.83
CA ALA A 256 10.05 27.50 15.00
C ALA A 256 11.49 28.01 15.18
N MET A 257 12.47 27.10 15.13
CA MET A 257 13.89 27.43 15.25
C MET A 257 14.73 26.53 14.36
N VAL A 258 15.68 27.10 13.60
CA VAL A 258 16.72 26.32 12.92
C VAL A 258 17.63 25.70 13.97
N SER A 259 17.91 24.40 13.85
CA SER A 259 18.76 23.69 14.78
C SER A 259 20.13 24.32 14.89
N GLU A 260 20.66 24.43 16.11
CA GLU A 260 22.02 24.90 16.39
C GLU A 260 23.09 23.90 15.95
N HIS A 261 22.70 22.60 15.75
CA HIS A 261 23.61 21.51 15.40
C HIS A 261 23.53 21.13 13.92
N HIS A 262 22.35 21.27 13.27
CA HIS A 262 22.14 20.92 11.88
C HIS A 262 21.28 21.96 11.16
N ALA A 263 21.92 22.87 10.41
CA ALA A 263 21.25 24.04 9.86
C ALA A 263 20.16 23.77 8.81
N ASN A 264 20.01 22.52 8.34
CA ASN A 264 18.88 22.11 7.48
C ASN A 264 17.67 21.52 8.26
N PHE A 265 17.70 21.59 9.61
CA PHE A 265 16.59 21.14 10.46
C PHE A 265 15.89 22.36 11.07
N ILE A 266 14.59 22.39 10.96
CA ILE A 266 13.74 23.36 11.68
C ILE A 266 13.02 22.59 12.79
N PHE A 267 13.17 23.02 14.02
CA PHE A 267 12.56 22.44 15.21
C PHE A 267 11.32 23.22 15.65
N ASN A 268 10.33 22.51 16.15
CA ASN A 268 9.29 23.08 16.98
C ASN A 268 9.81 23.17 18.43
N LYS A 269 10.16 24.38 18.85
CA LYS A 269 10.65 24.65 20.22
C LYS A 269 9.51 24.81 21.24
N GLY A 270 8.28 24.63 20.79
CA GLY A 270 7.04 24.78 21.55
C GLY A 270 6.14 25.84 20.95
N GLY A 271 4.92 25.43 20.60
CA GLY A 271 3.90 26.33 20.04
C GLY A 271 4.20 26.89 18.65
N ALA A 272 5.08 26.24 17.87
CA ALA A 272 5.29 26.62 16.48
C ALA A 272 4.04 26.34 15.64
N THR A 273 3.74 27.25 14.73
CA THR A 273 2.72 27.10 13.71
C THR A 273 3.33 26.64 12.39
N SER A 274 2.51 26.10 11.50
CA SER A 274 2.95 25.76 10.14
C SER A 274 3.47 26.99 9.39
N SER A 275 2.86 28.15 9.62
CA SER A 275 3.30 29.42 9.06
C SER A 275 4.68 29.86 9.57
N ASP A 276 5.01 29.62 10.84
CA ASP A 276 6.34 29.90 11.38
C ASP A 276 7.42 29.09 10.68
N VAL A 277 7.17 27.78 10.48
CA VAL A 277 8.10 26.88 9.77
C VAL A 277 8.30 27.36 8.32
N LEU A 278 7.21 27.66 7.60
CA LEU A 278 7.29 28.10 6.21
C LEU A 278 7.95 29.50 6.06
N ARG A 279 7.70 30.44 6.98
CA ARG A 279 8.39 31.76 6.95
C ARG A 279 9.89 31.59 7.12
N LEU A 280 10.32 30.73 8.04
CA LEU A 280 11.73 30.43 8.25
C LEU A 280 12.34 29.73 7.03
N ALA A 281 11.63 28.76 6.46
CA ALA A 281 12.05 28.07 5.22
C ALA A 281 12.14 29.05 4.03
N ALA A 282 11.19 29.95 3.85
CA ALA A 282 11.23 30.97 2.81
C ALA A 282 12.43 31.93 2.94
N GLN A 283 12.77 32.32 4.17
CA GLN A 283 13.97 33.12 4.44
C GLN A 283 15.25 32.36 4.07
N MET A 284 15.34 31.09 4.46
CA MET A 284 16.46 30.21 4.15
C MET A 284 16.62 30.02 2.63
N LYS A 285 15.54 29.71 1.92
CA LYS A 285 15.53 29.54 0.46
C LYS A 285 15.98 30.83 -0.26
N THR A 286 15.43 31.96 0.17
CA THR A 286 15.77 33.28 -0.40
C THR A 286 17.25 33.62 -0.19
N ALA A 287 17.79 33.36 0.98
CA ALA A 287 19.20 33.63 1.27
C ALA A 287 20.13 32.69 0.46
N ALA A 288 19.81 31.41 0.37
CA ALA A 288 20.56 30.47 -0.46
C ALA A 288 20.64 30.93 -1.92
N GLN A 289 19.51 31.39 -2.48
CA GLN A 289 19.47 31.90 -3.85
C GLN A 289 20.26 33.20 -4.01
N LYS A 290 20.11 34.18 -3.10
CA LYS A 290 20.70 35.50 -3.26
C LYS A 290 22.19 35.58 -2.89
N GLU A 291 22.59 34.85 -1.85
CA GLU A 291 23.91 34.98 -1.25
C GLU A 291 24.85 33.85 -1.61
N ALA A 292 24.30 32.68 -1.95
CA ALA A 292 25.10 31.50 -2.33
C ALA A 292 24.88 31.07 -3.80
N ASP A 293 23.96 31.72 -4.53
CA ASP A 293 23.55 31.37 -5.90
C ASP A 293 23.11 29.90 -6.07
N VAL A 294 22.43 29.35 -5.04
CA VAL A 294 21.96 27.97 -5.03
C VAL A 294 20.44 27.91 -4.91
N GLN A 295 19.82 27.25 -5.86
CA GLN A 295 18.39 26.93 -5.77
C GLN A 295 18.19 25.66 -4.95
N LEU A 296 17.33 25.72 -3.95
CA LEU A 296 16.98 24.59 -3.07
C LEU A 296 15.48 24.36 -3.08
N ASP A 297 15.12 23.08 -3.16
CA ASP A 297 13.73 22.64 -3.09
C ASP A 297 13.40 22.12 -1.71
N LEU A 298 12.17 22.42 -1.27
CA LEU A 298 11.65 21.89 -0.02
C LEU A 298 11.57 20.37 -0.09
N GLU A 299 12.06 19.67 0.95
CA GLU A 299 11.92 18.21 1.08
C GLU A 299 10.65 17.86 1.85
N VAL A 300 10.31 18.67 2.86
CA VAL A 300 9.12 18.50 3.68
C VAL A 300 7.86 18.70 2.84
N GLN A 301 6.92 17.76 2.95
CA GLN A 301 5.65 17.80 2.22
C GLN A 301 4.62 18.62 3.00
N CYS A 302 4.10 19.66 2.37
CA CYS A 302 3.00 20.45 2.92
C CYS A 302 1.66 19.77 2.65
N ILE A 303 0.81 19.61 3.66
CA ILE A 303 -0.54 19.04 3.51
C ILE A 303 -1.57 19.94 4.18
N GLY A 304 -2.57 20.37 3.41
CA GLY A 304 -3.66 21.22 3.88
C GLY A 304 -3.73 22.58 3.21
N MET A 305 -4.39 23.53 3.85
CA MET A 305 -4.59 24.88 3.34
C MET A 305 -3.64 25.86 4.06
N PHE A 306 -2.78 26.51 3.30
CA PHE A 306 -1.78 27.46 3.75
C PHE A 306 -2.00 28.84 3.13
N ASP A 307 -1.26 29.83 3.60
CA ASP A 307 -1.09 31.09 2.87
C ASP A 307 -0.41 30.82 1.53
N GLU A 308 -1.07 31.20 0.42
CA GLU A 308 -0.59 30.92 -0.95
C GLU A 308 0.76 31.58 -1.23
N GLN A 309 0.95 32.84 -0.79
CA GLN A 309 2.19 33.57 -1.04
C GLN A 309 3.36 32.91 -0.30
N LEU A 310 3.08 32.36 0.87
CA LEU A 310 4.07 31.66 1.67
C LEU A 310 4.46 30.31 1.03
N LEU A 311 3.50 29.55 0.51
CA LEU A 311 3.80 28.32 -0.28
C LEU A 311 4.67 28.65 -1.49
N VAL A 312 4.28 29.63 -2.29
CA VAL A 312 5.04 30.07 -3.48
C VAL A 312 6.46 30.50 -3.10
N SER A 313 6.63 31.24 -1.98
CA SER A 313 7.95 31.63 -1.49
C SER A 313 8.83 30.44 -1.11
N CYS A 314 8.23 29.33 -0.73
CA CYS A 314 8.93 28.07 -0.45
C CYS A 314 9.11 27.20 -1.71
N GLY A 315 8.55 27.61 -2.87
CA GLY A 315 8.60 26.86 -4.11
C GLY A 315 7.60 25.71 -4.17
N VAL A 316 6.57 25.73 -3.34
CA VAL A 316 5.49 24.74 -3.34
C VAL A 316 4.38 25.22 -4.26
N THR A 317 4.01 24.38 -5.23
CA THR A 317 2.87 24.66 -6.12
C THR A 317 1.57 24.48 -5.34
N SER A 318 0.75 25.54 -5.26
CA SER A 318 -0.59 25.43 -4.70
C SER A 318 -1.57 24.91 -5.75
N VAL A 319 -2.45 24.00 -5.35
CA VAL A 319 -3.61 23.64 -6.16
C VAL A 319 -4.66 24.72 -5.98
N SER A 320 -4.98 25.44 -7.06
CA SER A 320 -6.13 26.36 -7.07
C SER A 320 -7.31 25.63 -7.70
N ASP A 321 -8.39 25.48 -6.96
CA ASP A 321 -9.65 24.93 -7.47
C ASP A 321 -10.74 25.99 -7.45
N ASP A 322 -11.51 26.13 -8.54
CA ASP A 322 -12.65 27.04 -8.61
C ASP A 322 -13.79 26.64 -7.66
N GLN A 323 -13.78 25.39 -7.15
CA GLN A 323 -14.73 24.91 -6.15
C GLN A 323 -14.30 25.22 -4.70
N TYR A 324 -13.00 25.45 -4.45
CA TYR A 324 -12.48 25.90 -3.18
C TYR A 324 -12.14 27.39 -3.30
N PRO A 325 -12.91 28.28 -2.70
CA PRO A 325 -12.74 29.74 -2.87
C PRO A 325 -11.43 30.28 -2.28
N SER A 326 -10.64 29.46 -1.63
CA SER A 326 -9.35 29.83 -1.07
C SER A 326 -8.21 29.12 -1.79
N LYS A 327 -7.37 29.88 -2.48
CA LYS A 327 -6.08 29.44 -2.98
C LYS A 327 -5.17 29.02 -1.82
N GLY A 328 -4.25 28.08 -2.05
CA GLY A 328 -3.26 27.68 -1.05
C GLY A 328 -3.35 26.23 -0.59
N TRP A 329 -4.08 25.37 -1.29
CA TRP A 329 -4.07 23.93 -1.03
C TRP A 329 -2.79 23.28 -1.50
N ALA A 330 -2.20 22.41 -0.68
CA ALA A 330 -1.02 21.62 -1.00
C ALA A 330 -1.17 20.17 -0.54
N GLY A 331 -0.49 19.25 -1.22
CA GLY A 331 -0.34 17.85 -0.82
C GLY A 331 -1.61 17.01 -0.90
N LEU A 332 -2.60 17.42 -1.69
CA LEU A 332 -3.79 16.62 -1.91
C LEU A 332 -3.45 15.43 -2.82
N LEU A 333 -3.84 14.23 -2.38
CA LEU A 333 -3.83 13.04 -3.20
C LEU A 333 -4.87 13.14 -4.33
N TRP A 334 -5.99 13.79 -4.04
CA TRP A 334 -7.08 14.00 -4.96
C TRP A 334 -7.88 15.26 -4.57
N SER A 335 -8.32 16.00 -5.62
CA SER A 335 -9.23 17.13 -5.49
C SER A 335 -10.49 16.89 -6.35
N PRO A 336 -11.66 17.42 -5.95
CA PRO A 336 -12.90 17.29 -6.71
C PRO A 336 -12.82 17.68 -8.19
N LYS A 337 -11.89 18.54 -8.56
CA LYS A 337 -11.72 19.03 -9.94
C LYS A 337 -11.24 17.96 -10.91
N GLU A 338 -10.47 16.99 -10.46
CA GLU A 338 -9.98 15.89 -11.31
C GLU A 338 -11.07 14.90 -11.66
N LEU A 339 -12.11 14.76 -10.82
CA LEU A 339 -13.29 13.94 -11.12
C LEU A 339 -14.39 14.69 -11.87
N SER A 340 -14.42 16.03 -11.84
CA SER A 340 -15.43 16.83 -12.57
C SER A 340 -15.24 16.82 -14.09
N LYS A 341 -14.08 16.45 -14.61
CA LYS A 341 -14.00 15.89 -15.95
C LYS A 341 -14.73 14.55 -15.85
N LYS A 342 -15.97 14.51 -16.30
CA LYS A 342 -16.64 13.24 -16.64
C LYS A 342 -15.66 12.42 -17.47
N ALA A 343 -14.79 11.68 -16.82
CA ALA A 343 -14.28 10.47 -17.38
C ALA A 343 -15.58 9.67 -17.57
N GLU A 344 -16.07 9.62 -18.82
CA GLU A 344 -16.94 8.54 -19.22
C GLU A 344 -16.20 7.31 -18.74
N ILE A 345 -16.70 6.74 -17.64
CA ILE A 345 -16.17 5.47 -17.15
C ILE A 345 -16.50 4.55 -18.31
N PRO A 346 -15.48 4.02 -19.02
CA PRO A 346 -15.77 3.06 -20.05
C PRO A 346 -16.63 1.98 -19.41
N GLU A 347 -17.74 1.60 -20.04
CA GLU A 347 -18.77 0.67 -19.53
C GLU A 347 -18.21 -0.68 -19.06
N HIS A 348 -16.93 -0.96 -19.24
CA HIS A 348 -16.23 -2.18 -18.87
C HIS A 348 -15.32 -2.04 -17.62
N LEU A 349 -15.35 -0.93 -16.93
CA LEU A 349 -14.62 -0.73 -15.67
C LEU A 349 -15.54 -0.91 -14.47
N PHE A 350 -16.20 -2.05 -14.40
CA PHE A 350 -16.68 -2.58 -13.14
C PHE A 350 -15.49 -2.95 -12.24
N PRO A 351 -15.67 -2.97 -10.91
CA PRO A 351 -14.58 -3.19 -10.00
C PRO A 351 -13.91 -4.53 -10.31
N GLN A 352 -12.86 -4.46 -11.09
CA GLN A 352 -11.96 -5.58 -11.25
C GLN A 352 -11.08 -5.55 -10.02
N VAL A 353 -11.35 -6.42 -9.08
CA VAL A 353 -10.37 -6.72 -8.05
C VAL A 353 -9.27 -7.52 -8.76
N LEU A 354 -8.31 -6.81 -9.33
CA LEU A 354 -7.10 -7.42 -9.80
C LEU A 354 -6.34 -7.89 -8.56
N ILE A 355 -6.52 -9.15 -8.21
CA ILE A 355 -5.66 -9.82 -7.26
C ILE A 355 -4.37 -10.15 -8.03
N GLN A 356 -3.56 -9.12 -8.29
CA GLN A 356 -2.17 -9.33 -8.60
C GLN A 356 -1.48 -9.63 -7.27
N GLY A 357 -1.60 -10.87 -6.82
CA GLY A 357 -0.75 -11.39 -5.79
C GLY A 357 0.56 -11.79 -6.45
N SER A 358 1.66 -11.20 -6.03
CA SER A 358 2.88 -11.98 -5.99
C SER A 358 2.55 -13.11 -5.03
N PHE A 359 2.27 -14.30 -5.58
CA PHE A 359 2.02 -15.45 -4.76
C PHE A 359 3.30 -15.75 -4.03
N VAL A 360 3.27 -15.60 -2.73
CA VAL A 360 4.37 -15.97 -1.86
C VAL A 360 4.42 -17.47 -1.82
N GLY A 361 5.46 -18.05 -2.40
CA GLY A 361 5.71 -19.46 -2.26
C GLY A 361 6.16 -19.79 -0.85
N TYR A 362 5.44 -20.67 -0.16
CA TYR A 362 5.92 -21.30 1.06
C TYR A 362 6.59 -22.63 0.70
N LYS A 363 7.81 -22.82 1.20
CA LYS A 363 8.53 -24.06 1.14
C LYS A 363 8.15 -24.90 2.35
N GLY A 364 7.36 -25.93 2.16
CA GLY A 364 7.33 -27.05 3.12
C GLY A 364 8.73 -27.68 3.13
N THR A 365 9.34 -27.77 4.33
CA THR A 365 10.62 -28.41 4.67
C THR A 365 11.37 -29.11 3.52
N ASP A 366 12.59 -28.61 3.22
CA ASP A 366 13.67 -29.31 2.53
C ASP A 366 13.75 -29.32 0.99
N ARG A 367 13.16 -28.39 0.24
CA ARG A 367 13.46 -28.28 -1.20
C ARG A 367 13.72 -26.87 -1.65
N GLU A 368 14.76 -26.69 -2.46
CA GLU A 368 15.17 -25.43 -3.06
C GLU A 368 14.10 -24.87 -4.00
N ILE A 369 13.75 -23.59 -3.82
CA ILE A 369 13.01 -22.83 -4.82
C ILE A 369 13.93 -22.68 -6.03
N PRO A 370 13.50 -23.00 -7.27
CA PRO A 370 14.32 -22.77 -8.45
C PRO A 370 14.75 -21.29 -8.50
N ALA A 371 16.02 -21.06 -8.80
CA ALA A 371 16.55 -19.72 -9.04
C ALA A 371 15.74 -19.09 -10.20
N GLY A 372 14.86 -18.13 -9.88
CA GLY A 372 13.98 -17.49 -10.86
C GLY A 372 12.70 -16.93 -10.26
N GLY A 373 12.47 -17.12 -8.95
CA GLY A 373 11.28 -16.62 -8.27
C GLY A 373 9.99 -17.28 -8.75
N ILE A 374 8.95 -17.23 -7.93
CA ILE A 374 7.60 -17.55 -8.40
C ILE A 374 7.23 -16.43 -9.36
N ALA A 375 7.24 -16.72 -10.66
CA ALA A 375 6.72 -15.78 -11.64
C ALA A 375 5.29 -15.43 -11.25
N ALA A 376 4.97 -14.15 -11.27
CA ALA A 376 3.68 -13.64 -10.84
C ALA A 376 2.56 -14.41 -11.55
N VAL A 377 1.77 -15.15 -10.78
CA VAL A 377 0.51 -15.70 -11.27
C VAL A 377 -0.51 -14.62 -11.05
N GLU A 378 -1.06 -14.08 -12.12
CA GLU A 378 -2.14 -13.12 -12.05
C GLU A 378 -3.45 -13.88 -11.92
N GLN A 379 -4.16 -13.66 -10.81
CA GLN A 379 -5.57 -14.06 -10.70
C GLN A 379 -6.43 -12.80 -10.76
N LEU A 380 -7.38 -12.81 -11.66
CA LEU A 380 -8.32 -11.73 -11.87
C LEU A 380 -9.70 -12.18 -11.40
N LEU A 381 -10.24 -11.46 -10.44
CA LEU A 381 -11.64 -11.54 -10.08
C LEU A 381 -12.36 -10.32 -10.65
N SER A 382 -13.30 -10.52 -11.53
CA SER A 382 -14.15 -9.46 -12.05
C SER A 382 -15.63 -9.77 -11.76
N ILE A 383 -16.34 -8.76 -11.28
CA ILE A 383 -17.79 -8.83 -11.08
C ILE A 383 -18.41 -8.18 -12.30
N HIS A 384 -19.19 -8.96 -13.04
CA HIS A 384 -20.00 -8.47 -14.14
C HIS A 384 -21.40 -8.25 -13.60
N ASP A 385 -21.73 -6.98 -13.40
CA ASP A 385 -22.94 -6.63 -12.70
C ASP A 385 -24.17 -6.50 -13.60
N ALA A 386 -25.25 -6.12 -12.91
CA ALA A 386 -26.58 -5.88 -13.40
C ALA A 386 -26.73 -4.85 -14.54
N ILE A 387 -25.70 -4.08 -14.94
CA ILE A 387 -25.82 -3.10 -16.02
C ILE A 387 -25.73 -3.78 -17.38
N THR A 388 -24.84 -4.76 -17.51
CA THR A 388 -24.69 -5.53 -18.76
C THR A 388 -25.56 -6.77 -18.81
N ALA A 389 -25.97 -7.31 -17.66
CA ALA A 389 -26.86 -8.46 -17.53
C ALA A 389 -27.72 -8.33 -16.26
N PRO A 390 -28.71 -7.39 -16.24
CA PRO A 390 -29.46 -7.05 -15.04
C PRO A 390 -30.18 -8.24 -14.40
N ASP A 391 -30.50 -9.29 -15.17
CA ASP A 391 -31.22 -10.46 -14.68
C ASP A 391 -30.31 -11.60 -14.20
N ALA A 392 -29.00 -11.52 -14.41
CA ALA A 392 -28.07 -12.59 -14.07
C ALA A 392 -26.62 -12.09 -13.85
N PRO A 393 -26.34 -11.31 -12.79
CA PRO A 393 -24.97 -10.92 -12.48
C PRO A 393 -24.13 -12.15 -12.18
N PHE A 394 -22.86 -12.15 -12.64
CA PHE A 394 -21.92 -13.23 -12.43
C PHE A 394 -20.55 -12.75 -12.00
N LEU A 395 -19.85 -13.59 -11.25
CA LEU A 395 -18.47 -13.42 -10.88
C LEU A 395 -17.60 -14.22 -11.85
N ARG A 396 -16.60 -13.59 -12.42
CA ARG A 396 -15.56 -14.24 -13.23
C ARG A 396 -14.26 -14.27 -12.46
N TRP A 397 -13.72 -15.45 -12.26
CA TRP A 397 -12.39 -15.67 -11.73
C TRP A 397 -11.52 -16.33 -12.79
N THR A 398 -10.37 -15.72 -13.10
CA THR A 398 -9.42 -16.26 -14.07
C THR A 398 -7.99 -16.18 -13.54
N THR A 399 -7.19 -17.16 -13.93
CA THR A 399 -5.75 -17.23 -13.67
C THR A 399 -5.01 -17.08 -14.97
N ARG A 400 -4.05 -16.16 -15.03
CA ARG A 400 -3.14 -16.06 -16.15
C ARG A 400 -1.97 -17.02 -15.96
N ASN A 401 -1.83 -17.96 -16.87
CA ASN A 401 -0.70 -18.88 -16.87
C ASN A 401 0.54 -18.20 -17.50
N SER A 402 1.28 -17.44 -16.69
CA SER A 402 2.55 -16.85 -17.11
C SER A 402 3.76 -17.76 -16.81
N ASN A 403 3.57 -18.82 -15.99
CA ASN A 403 4.61 -19.75 -15.60
C ASN A 403 4.15 -21.22 -15.74
N SER A 404 4.49 -21.83 -16.85
CA SER A 404 4.15 -23.24 -17.13
C SER A 404 4.78 -24.25 -16.15
N ALA A 405 5.84 -23.87 -15.45
CA ALA A 405 6.52 -24.75 -14.49
C ALA A 405 5.66 -25.01 -13.25
N LEU A 406 4.93 -24.01 -12.77
CA LEU A 406 4.04 -24.14 -11.62
C LEU A 406 2.92 -25.18 -11.85
N PHE A 407 2.40 -25.23 -13.08
CA PHE A 407 1.34 -26.15 -13.48
C PHE A 407 1.88 -27.38 -14.25
N SER A 408 3.13 -27.76 -13.99
CA SER A 408 3.76 -28.88 -14.72
C SER A 408 3.21 -30.27 -14.34
N LEU A 409 2.70 -30.41 -13.12
CA LEU A 409 2.06 -31.65 -12.67
C LEU A 409 0.60 -31.68 -13.11
N LYS A 410 0.32 -32.42 -14.16
CA LYS A 410 -1.02 -32.52 -14.78
C LYS A 410 -1.79 -33.72 -14.28
N PRO A 411 -3.14 -33.65 -14.29
CA PRO A 411 -3.96 -34.84 -14.11
C PRO A 411 -3.57 -35.94 -15.12
N PRO A 412 -3.66 -37.23 -14.72
CA PRO A 412 -3.38 -38.33 -15.62
C PRO A 412 -4.26 -38.28 -16.88
N SER A 413 -3.76 -38.77 -18.00
CA SER A 413 -4.48 -38.77 -19.29
C SER A 413 -5.79 -39.56 -19.28
N VAL A 414 -5.97 -40.43 -18.29
CA VAL A 414 -7.25 -41.17 -18.09
C VAL A 414 -8.38 -40.23 -17.60
N ILE A 415 -8.05 -39.03 -17.09
CA ILE A 415 -9.01 -38.02 -16.72
C ILE A 415 -9.18 -37.10 -17.91
N PRO A 416 -10.33 -37.06 -18.58
CA PRO A 416 -10.53 -36.19 -19.74
C PRO A 416 -10.40 -34.73 -19.35
N ALA A 417 -9.75 -33.95 -20.19
CA ALA A 417 -9.66 -32.50 -20.00
C ALA A 417 -11.05 -31.85 -19.96
N GLY A 418 -11.23 -30.82 -19.12
CA GLY A 418 -12.50 -30.11 -18.97
C GLY A 418 -13.55 -30.84 -18.12
N THR A 419 -13.20 -31.95 -17.46
CA THR A 419 -14.14 -32.71 -16.63
C THR A 419 -14.09 -32.27 -15.16
N PHE A 420 -15.23 -32.43 -14.49
CA PHE A 420 -15.31 -32.32 -13.04
C PHE A 420 -14.50 -33.42 -12.38
N THR A 421 -13.56 -33.11 -11.52
CA THR A 421 -12.60 -34.04 -10.95
C THR A 421 -12.32 -33.69 -9.48
N ASP A 422 -12.72 -34.54 -8.56
CA ASP A 422 -12.37 -34.41 -7.15
C ASP A 422 -10.89 -34.75 -6.92
N GLY A 423 -10.23 -34.03 -6.01
CA GLY A 423 -8.82 -34.26 -5.67
C GLY A 423 -7.83 -33.52 -6.57
N LEU A 424 -8.23 -32.44 -7.22
CA LEU A 424 -7.37 -31.67 -8.12
C LEU A 424 -6.19 -31.01 -7.40
N TRP A 425 -6.27 -30.75 -6.09
CA TRP A 425 -5.17 -30.20 -5.27
C TRP A 425 -3.87 -31.06 -5.32
N GLN A 426 -3.95 -32.28 -5.82
CA GLN A 426 -2.79 -33.15 -6.04
C GLN A 426 -1.98 -32.77 -7.29
N TYR A 427 -2.45 -31.84 -8.09
CA TYR A 427 -1.86 -31.39 -9.35
C TYR A 427 -1.58 -29.89 -9.32
N GLY A 428 -1.06 -29.37 -10.42
CA GLY A 428 -0.92 -27.93 -10.60
C GLY A 428 -2.27 -27.27 -10.80
N VAL A 429 -2.77 -26.57 -9.78
CA VAL A 429 -4.10 -25.97 -9.76
C VAL A 429 -4.06 -24.50 -9.35
N SER A 430 -5.05 -23.77 -9.81
CA SER A 430 -5.45 -22.49 -9.26
C SER A 430 -6.72 -22.68 -8.44
N GLU A 431 -6.77 -22.05 -7.27
CA GLU A 431 -7.83 -22.24 -6.28
C GLU A 431 -8.40 -20.88 -5.86
N LEU A 432 -9.70 -20.83 -5.65
CA LEU A 432 -10.43 -19.71 -5.09
C LEU A 432 -11.31 -20.18 -3.95
N PHE A 433 -11.15 -19.58 -2.79
CA PHE A 433 -11.97 -19.80 -1.60
C PHE A 433 -12.86 -18.59 -1.36
N ILE A 434 -14.14 -18.81 -1.06
CA ILE A 434 -15.11 -17.76 -0.76
C ILE A 434 -15.85 -18.10 0.52
N ALA A 435 -15.84 -17.18 1.47
CA ALA A 435 -16.51 -17.31 2.76
C ALA A 435 -17.32 -16.05 3.11
N HIS A 436 -18.10 -16.15 4.16
CA HIS A 436 -18.80 -15.01 4.75
C HIS A 436 -17.78 -14.08 5.46
N SER A 437 -17.85 -12.78 5.22
CA SER A 437 -16.85 -11.81 5.72
C SER A 437 -16.79 -11.66 7.25
N TYR A 438 -17.75 -12.21 7.98
CA TYR A 438 -17.88 -12.06 9.44
C TYR A 438 -18.10 -13.38 10.18
N SER A 439 -17.95 -14.52 9.51
CA SER A 439 -18.27 -15.81 10.10
C SER A 439 -17.34 -16.90 9.59
N SER A 440 -16.75 -17.66 10.51
CA SER A 440 -16.00 -18.89 10.22
C SER A 440 -16.88 -20.08 9.81
N ALA A 441 -18.19 -19.87 9.64
CA ALA A 441 -19.16 -20.91 9.34
C ALA A 441 -19.26 -21.16 7.83
N GLY A 442 -18.42 -22.05 7.33
CA GLY A 442 -18.52 -22.58 5.98
C GLY A 442 -17.92 -21.69 4.89
N TYR A 443 -17.55 -22.29 3.77
CA TYR A 443 -16.99 -21.61 2.61
C TYR A 443 -17.16 -22.47 1.36
N LEU A 444 -16.97 -21.83 0.19
CA LEU A 444 -16.85 -22.48 -1.10
C LEU A 444 -15.37 -22.55 -1.50
N GLU A 445 -15.01 -23.60 -2.19
CA GLU A 445 -13.68 -23.82 -2.80
C GLU A 445 -13.87 -24.19 -4.26
N PHE A 446 -13.15 -23.50 -5.13
CA PHE A 446 -13.12 -23.72 -6.56
C PHE A 446 -11.68 -23.99 -6.96
N GLU A 447 -11.46 -25.07 -7.71
CA GLU A 447 -10.15 -25.42 -8.24
C GLU A 447 -10.23 -25.62 -9.75
N MET A 448 -9.18 -25.23 -10.47
CA MET A 448 -9.09 -25.47 -11.91
C MET A 448 -7.64 -25.66 -12.35
N THR A 449 -7.43 -26.59 -13.27
CA THR A 449 -6.15 -26.79 -13.95
C THR A 449 -6.11 -26.06 -15.29
N PRO A 450 -4.92 -25.80 -15.87
CA PRO A 450 -4.80 -25.26 -17.23
C PRO A 450 -5.45 -26.13 -18.32
N GLU A 451 -5.58 -27.44 -18.09
CA GLU A 451 -6.26 -28.38 -18.97
C GLU A 451 -7.78 -28.18 -18.96
N GLY A 452 -8.30 -27.45 -17.94
CA GLY A 452 -9.71 -27.16 -17.74
C GLY A 452 -10.42 -28.17 -16.83
N ASN A 453 -9.71 -29.11 -16.20
CA ASN A 453 -10.28 -29.91 -15.14
C ASN A 453 -10.60 -29.04 -13.94
N TRP A 454 -11.73 -29.28 -13.30
CA TRP A 454 -12.24 -28.41 -12.27
C TRP A 454 -12.99 -29.15 -11.18
N VAL A 455 -13.06 -28.54 -10.02
CA VAL A 455 -13.91 -28.97 -8.90
C VAL A 455 -14.48 -27.75 -8.18
N ALA A 456 -15.67 -27.92 -7.63
CA ALA A 456 -16.28 -26.94 -6.74
C ALA A 456 -16.78 -27.68 -5.50
N LEU A 457 -16.38 -27.22 -4.34
CA LEU A 457 -16.62 -27.84 -3.04
C LEU A 457 -17.32 -26.86 -2.11
N ARG A 458 -18.16 -27.40 -1.22
CA ARG A 458 -18.72 -26.64 -0.12
C ARG A 458 -18.31 -27.26 1.21
N PHE A 459 -17.92 -26.41 2.11
CA PHE A 459 -17.52 -26.78 3.47
C PHE A 459 -18.45 -26.11 4.49
N ASP A 460 -18.85 -26.85 5.52
CA ASP A 460 -19.64 -26.33 6.65
C ASP A 460 -18.73 -25.78 7.77
N ALA A 461 -17.47 -26.20 7.78
CA ALA A 461 -16.42 -25.74 8.70
C ALA A 461 -15.04 -26.05 8.06
N PRO A 462 -13.92 -25.53 8.60
CA PRO A 462 -12.60 -25.82 8.11
C PRO A 462 -12.37 -27.32 7.89
N ARG A 463 -12.00 -27.72 6.66
CA ARG A 463 -11.80 -29.10 6.21
C ARG A 463 -12.99 -30.07 6.40
N THR A 464 -14.17 -29.56 6.69
CA THR A 464 -15.38 -30.36 6.87
C THR A 464 -16.33 -30.11 5.73
N ARG A 465 -16.33 -31.03 4.74
CA ARG A 465 -17.27 -30.95 3.60
C ARG A 465 -18.72 -31.01 4.09
N ALA A 466 -19.58 -30.21 3.49
CA ALA A 466 -20.99 -30.18 3.81
C ALA A 466 -21.65 -31.55 3.62
N LYS A 467 -22.58 -31.92 4.49
CA LYS A 467 -23.28 -33.19 4.40
C LYS A 467 -24.06 -33.29 3.07
N GLY A 468 -23.87 -34.39 2.36
CA GLY A 468 -24.51 -34.61 1.04
C GLY A 468 -23.59 -34.29 -0.15
N TYR A 469 -22.47 -33.64 0.05
CA TYR A 469 -21.51 -33.25 -1.00
C TYR A 469 -20.50 -34.36 -1.36
N THR A 470 -20.87 -35.60 -1.30
CA THR A 470 -20.03 -36.73 -1.74
C THR A 470 -19.98 -36.91 -3.24
N VAL A 471 -20.92 -36.31 -3.99
CA VAL A 471 -20.99 -36.38 -5.47
C VAL A 471 -21.41 -35.00 -5.99
N LEU A 472 -20.51 -34.06 -5.91
CA LEU A 472 -20.72 -32.63 -6.18
C LEU A 472 -21.19 -32.32 -7.60
N SER A 473 -20.85 -33.14 -8.60
CA SER A 473 -21.30 -33.00 -9.98
C SER A 473 -22.84 -33.08 -10.16
N LYS A 474 -23.58 -33.44 -9.12
CA LYS A 474 -25.06 -33.53 -9.15
C LYS A 474 -25.75 -32.39 -8.39
N GLU A 475 -24.98 -31.53 -7.74
CA GLU A 475 -25.58 -30.40 -7.03
C GLU A 475 -26.20 -29.39 -8.00
N PRO A 476 -27.40 -28.87 -7.72
CA PRO A 476 -28.13 -27.97 -8.63
C PRO A 476 -27.34 -26.71 -9.01
N TRP A 477 -26.51 -26.20 -8.11
CA TRP A 477 -25.74 -24.96 -8.29
C TRP A 477 -24.52 -25.12 -9.21
N ILE A 478 -24.03 -26.34 -9.43
CA ILE A 478 -22.88 -26.59 -10.33
C ILE A 478 -23.21 -26.21 -11.79
N LYS A 479 -24.48 -26.31 -12.19
CA LYS A 479 -24.91 -25.89 -13.53
C LYS A 479 -24.77 -24.37 -13.75
N ASP A 480 -24.64 -23.59 -12.69
CA ASP A 480 -24.49 -22.15 -12.73
C ASP A 480 -23.00 -21.73 -12.82
N ILE A 481 -22.11 -22.70 -13.04
CA ILE A 481 -20.67 -22.49 -13.23
C ILE A 481 -20.32 -22.73 -14.70
N THR A 482 -19.65 -21.76 -15.32
CA THR A 482 -19.15 -21.85 -16.69
C THR A 482 -17.62 -21.78 -16.70
N MET A 483 -16.97 -22.70 -17.43
CA MET A 483 -15.53 -22.70 -17.58
C MET A 483 -15.06 -21.62 -18.54
N VAL A 484 -14.07 -20.83 -18.13
CA VAL A 484 -13.39 -19.86 -18.98
C VAL A 484 -12.01 -20.40 -19.32
N LYS A 485 -11.71 -20.52 -20.60
CA LYS A 485 -10.40 -20.97 -21.05
C LYS A 485 -9.97 -20.26 -22.33
N SER A 486 -8.74 -19.76 -22.34
CA SER A 486 -8.04 -19.23 -23.51
C SER A 486 -6.60 -19.74 -23.54
N GLU A 487 -5.79 -19.31 -24.51
CA GLU A 487 -4.37 -19.68 -24.57
C GLU A 487 -3.58 -19.26 -23.33
N ARG A 488 -3.97 -18.16 -22.68
CA ARG A 488 -3.22 -17.55 -21.58
C ARG A 488 -3.98 -17.51 -20.25
N HIS A 489 -5.29 -17.78 -20.27
CA HIS A 489 -6.14 -17.69 -19.08
C HIS A 489 -7.01 -18.93 -18.93
N PHE A 490 -7.21 -19.35 -17.69
CA PHE A 490 -8.18 -20.37 -17.34
C PHE A 490 -8.85 -19.98 -16.02
N GLY A 491 -10.11 -20.35 -15.83
CA GLY A 491 -10.89 -19.98 -14.66
C GLY A 491 -12.37 -20.33 -14.82
N MET A 492 -13.21 -19.69 -14.04
CA MET A 492 -14.63 -19.96 -13.96
C MET A 492 -15.45 -18.68 -13.91
N GLU A 493 -16.67 -18.78 -14.45
CA GLU A 493 -17.74 -17.82 -14.19
C GLU A 493 -18.83 -18.53 -13.40
N PHE A 494 -19.35 -17.87 -12.39
CA PHE A 494 -20.46 -18.41 -11.61
C PHE A 494 -21.47 -17.32 -11.27
N SER A 495 -22.74 -17.75 -11.23
CA SER A 495 -23.85 -16.85 -10.93
C SER A 495 -23.67 -16.21 -9.56
N TYR A 496 -23.99 -14.93 -9.48
CA TYR A 496 -24.02 -14.19 -8.22
C TYR A 496 -24.91 -14.84 -7.16
N LYS A 497 -25.98 -15.53 -7.58
CA LYS A 497 -26.88 -16.29 -6.70
C LYS A 497 -26.14 -17.37 -5.88
N LEU A 498 -25.05 -17.91 -6.42
CA LEU A 498 -24.21 -18.87 -5.71
C LEU A 498 -23.55 -18.24 -4.49
N LEU A 499 -23.26 -16.95 -4.55
CA LEU A 499 -22.57 -16.19 -3.51
C LEU A 499 -23.51 -15.63 -2.45
N GLU A 500 -24.82 -15.52 -2.74
CA GLU A 500 -25.82 -14.92 -1.83
C GLU A 500 -25.71 -15.41 -0.37
N PRO A 501 -25.51 -16.73 -0.11
CA PRO A 501 -25.36 -17.22 1.26
C PRO A 501 -24.13 -16.70 1.99
N PHE A 502 -23.13 -16.17 1.27
CA PHE A 502 -21.84 -15.69 1.80
C PHE A 502 -21.76 -14.17 1.81
N ILE A 503 -22.74 -13.48 1.22
CA ILE A 503 -22.78 -12.02 1.15
C ILE A 503 -23.38 -11.45 2.43
N SER A 504 -22.69 -10.52 3.05
CA SER A 504 -23.19 -9.74 4.18
C SER A 504 -22.94 -8.26 3.91
N GLY A 505 -24.02 -7.51 3.71
CA GLY A 505 -23.93 -6.07 3.44
C GLY A 505 -23.03 -5.73 2.26
N GLN A 506 -23.14 -6.47 1.15
CA GLN A 506 -22.27 -6.37 -0.03
C GLN A 506 -20.82 -6.84 0.17
N ARG A 507 -20.52 -7.59 1.20
CA ARG A 507 -19.17 -8.09 1.47
C ARG A 507 -19.12 -9.60 1.48
N ILE A 508 -18.02 -10.13 0.93
CA ILE A 508 -17.58 -11.53 1.05
C ILE A 508 -16.14 -11.55 1.54
N ALA A 509 -15.69 -12.68 2.03
CA ALA A 509 -14.28 -12.91 2.28
C ALA A 509 -13.74 -13.91 1.27
N MET A 510 -12.54 -13.72 0.76
CA MET A 510 -11.94 -14.62 -0.21
C MET A 510 -10.46 -14.85 0.01
N GLN A 511 -10.00 -15.95 -0.52
CA GLN A 511 -8.60 -16.32 -0.59
C GLN A 511 -8.33 -16.94 -1.95
N CYS A 512 -7.18 -16.62 -2.52
CA CYS A 512 -6.68 -17.24 -3.73
C CYS A 512 -5.43 -18.05 -3.43
N CYS A 513 -5.32 -19.20 -4.08
CA CYS A 513 -4.16 -20.05 -3.98
C CYS A 513 -3.75 -20.56 -5.37
N VAL A 514 -2.48 -20.85 -5.54
CA VAL A 514 -1.95 -21.68 -6.62
C VAL A 514 -1.07 -22.74 -6.02
N SER A 515 -1.23 -23.96 -6.50
CA SER A 515 -0.46 -25.11 -6.04
C SER A 515 0.19 -25.80 -7.24
N SER A 516 1.44 -26.25 -7.07
CA SER A 516 2.12 -27.09 -8.06
C SER A 516 1.74 -28.57 -7.95
N GLY A 517 0.99 -28.96 -6.91
CA GLY A 517 0.73 -30.35 -6.56
C GLY A 517 1.95 -31.08 -5.98
N ARG A 518 3.08 -30.40 -5.80
CA ARG A 518 4.34 -30.93 -5.28
C ARG A 518 4.74 -30.36 -3.93
N GLY A 519 3.79 -29.72 -3.23
CA GLY A 519 4.03 -29.03 -1.95
C GLY A 519 4.57 -27.60 -2.09
N GLU A 520 4.60 -27.07 -3.33
CA GLU A 520 4.85 -25.65 -3.61
C GLU A 520 3.50 -24.97 -3.84
N TYR A 521 3.28 -23.84 -3.21
CA TYR A 521 2.03 -23.08 -3.36
C TYR A 521 2.26 -21.60 -3.06
N GLY A 522 1.40 -20.79 -3.64
CA GLY A 522 1.30 -19.37 -3.35
C GLY A 522 -0.09 -19.05 -2.81
N LEU A 523 -0.17 -18.10 -1.92
CA LEU A 523 -1.38 -17.76 -1.18
C LEU A 523 -1.60 -16.26 -1.13
N PHE A 524 -2.86 -15.84 -1.30
CA PHE A 524 -3.32 -14.47 -1.05
C PHE A 524 -4.68 -14.48 -0.33
N PRO A 525 -4.84 -13.77 0.81
CA PRO A 525 -3.78 -13.13 1.60
C PRO A 525 -2.88 -14.16 2.29
N TRP A 526 -1.65 -13.76 2.58
CA TRP A 526 -0.73 -14.56 3.37
C TRP A 526 -0.96 -14.33 4.88
N TRP A 527 -0.79 -15.39 5.71
CA TRP A 527 -0.76 -15.29 7.17
C TRP A 527 0.29 -16.23 7.78
N GLU A 528 0.80 -15.89 8.97
CA GLU A 528 2.03 -16.41 9.53
C GLU A 528 1.88 -17.67 10.44
N GLU A 529 0.75 -18.30 10.59
CA GLU A 529 0.57 -19.35 11.62
C GLU A 529 0.94 -20.77 11.23
N SER A 530 1.68 -21.05 10.19
CA SER A 530 1.98 -22.43 9.85
C SER A 530 3.42 -22.85 10.14
N THR A 531 3.67 -23.32 11.37
CA THR A 531 4.80 -24.23 11.66
C THR A 531 4.55 -25.67 11.18
N GLY A 532 3.52 -25.89 10.35
CA GLY A 532 3.05 -27.15 9.82
C GLY A 532 2.77 -27.09 8.31
N PRO A 533 2.28 -28.18 7.71
CA PRO A 533 1.88 -28.17 6.31
C PRO A 533 0.79 -27.12 6.07
N ALA A 534 0.81 -26.51 4.87
CA ALA A 534 -0.13 -25.46 4.48
C ALA A 534 -1.57 -25.80 4.84
N ASN A 535 -2.22 -24.89 5.47
CA ASN A 535 -3.63 -24.97 5.81
C ASN A 535 -4.40 -23.81 5.19
N PHE A 536 -4.89 -23.99 3.96
CA PHE A 536 -5.67 -22.97 3.24
C PHE A 536 -7.10 -22.84 3.75
N HIS A 537 -7.56 -23.80 4.55
CA HIS A 537 -8.93 -23.91 5.03
C HIS A 537 -9.16 -23.12 6.33
N GLN A 538 -8.82 -21.83 6.33
CA GLN A 538 -8.96 -20.94 7.50
C GLN A 538 -9.75 -19.68 7.11
N PRO A 539 -11.09 -19.73 7.08
CA PRO A 539 -11.93 -18.60 6.63
C PRO A 539 -11.72 -17.30 7.40
N ASP A 540 -11.26 -17.37 8.66
CA ASP A 540 -10.97 -16.20 9.49
C ASP A 540 -9.81 -15.36 8.96
N HIS A 541 -8.98 -15.92 8.06
CA HIS A 541 -7.86 -15.23 7.41
C HIS A 541 -8.18 -14.83 5.97
N PHE A 542 -9.39 -15.08 5.48
CA PHE A 542 -9.79 -14.68 4.14
C PHE A 542 -9.92 -13.16 4.04
N TYR A 543 -9.64 -12.67 2.86
CA TYR A 543 -9.59 -11.24 2.58
C TYR A 543 -10.99 -10.69 2.31
N PRO A 544 -11.47 -9.67 3.05
CA PRO A 544 -12.78 -9.09 2.80
C PRO A 544 -12.79 -8.29 1.51
N ILE A 545 -13.79 -8.52 0.67
CA ILE A 545 -14.04 -7.81 -0.59
C ILE A 545 -15.44 -7.24 -0.54
N THR A 546 -15.58 -6.00 -1.01
CA THR A 546 -16.89 -5.40 -1.26
C THR A 546 -17.34 -5.74 -2.68
N LEU A 547 -18.54 -6.30 -2.78
CA LEU A 547 -19.23 -6.51 -4.03
C LEU A 547 -20.05 -5.24 -4.31
N LEU A 548 -19.64 -4.46 -5.27
CA LEU A 548 -20.35 -3.21 -5.63
C LEU A 548 -21.51 -3.47 -6.60
#